data_f2620059a2f4c05316bcd8835174d346
#
_entry.id   f2620059a2f4c05316bcd8835174d346
#
_cell.length_a   1.000
_cell.length_b   1.000
_cell.length_c   1.000
_cell.angle_alpha   90.00
_cell.angle_beta   90.00
_cell.angle_gamma   90.00
#
_symmetry.space_group_name_H-M   'P 1'
#
loop_
_entity.id
_entity.type
_entity.pdbx_description
1 polymer ?
#
loop_
_entity_poly.entity_id
_entity_poly.type
_entity_poly.pdbx_seq_one_letter_code
_entity_poly.pdbx_strand_id
1 'polypeptide(L)'
;MENILSAAEEILGTAVRVEDHRNWAIFWCPFHNDASREGEGGQPNFGVNLQSGYWKCLRCGASGGSLKSLQKKLGQDWKPSVSATTPTRPKRPPTQVQLLDEAVSEARSIVERSPARDYLAGRGVSPYTALVYGLGYGIPAPRVHREIIDAARQSMMVRRDGIWLWAGGVVYADPPTHPAVMNVRYIPEEQLPKGTRNFTPLKNHKTWGNRVQPLGSWRITPATRTLIVLEGLFDMLITAQKIHQLGREADTVAVYTNGASPSAKMHQWLREHPQYEYLLLRDPDKAGVEWAQSVSASIRHGGAKVRTLRPPDELDPDEAILSGWWPSILQIQIQPIP
;
A
#
# COMPACT_ATOMS: atom_id res chain seq x y z
N MET A 1 6.13 -13.70 24.54
CA MET A 1 7.51 -13.61 23.98
C MET A 1 8.29 -14.91 24.25
N GLU A 2 8.26 -15.44 25.46
CA GLU A 2 8.97 -16.68 25.84
C GLU A 2 8.69 -17.90 24.97
N ASN A 3 7.49 -18.01 24.42
CA ASN A 3 7.09 -19.19 23.68
C ASN A 3 7.71 -19.32 22.27
N ILE A 4 7.90 -18.22 21.52
CA ILE A 4 8.50 -18.29 20.18
C ILE A 4 10.01 -18.46 20.24
N LEU A 5 10.67 -17.82 21.21
CA LEU A 5 12.10 -17.99 21.43
C LEU A 5 12.41 -19.44 21.76
N SER A 6 11.73 -20.01 22.75
CA SER A 6 11.91 -21.41 23.15
C SER A 6 11.68 -22.38 21.98
N ALA A 7 10.62 -22.18 21.23
CA ALA A 7 10.33 -23.01 20.04
C ALA A 7 11.36 -22.83 18.91
N ALA A 8 11.94 -21.64 18.76
CA ALA A 8 13.01 -21.42 17.81
C ALA A 8 14.32 -22.08 18.24
N GLU A 9 14.63 -22.05 19.54
CA GLU A 9 15.80 -22.70 20.12
C GLU A 9 15.70 -24.24 20.06
N GLU A 10 14.50 -24.80 20.20
CA GLU A 10 14.28 -26.25 19.95
C GLU A 10 14.64 -26.66 18.52
N ILE A 11 14.41 -25.79 17.55
CA ILE A 11 14.65 -26.07 16.12
C ILE A 11 16.10 -25.80 15.72
N LEU A 12 16.70 -24.73 16.24
CA LEU A 12 17.94 -24.13 15.75
C LEU A 12 19.11 -24.26 16.73
N GLY A 13 18.85 -24.69 17.97
CA GLY A 13 19.80 -24.56 19.07
C GLY A 13 19.73 -23.18 19.75
N THR A 14 20.55 -22.96 20.76
CA THR A 14 20.56 -21.74 21.53
C THR A 14 20.79 -20.50 20.67
N ALA A 15 20.02 -19.45 20.87
CA ALA A 15 20.18 -18.17 20.17
C ALA A 15 21.55 -17.57 20.49
N VAL A 16 22.26 -17.11 19.47
CA VAL A 16 23.55 -16.43 19.64
C VAL A 16 23.35 -15.05 20.31
N ARG A 17 22.24 -14.39 19.98
CA ARG A 17 21.89 -13.09 20.53
C ARG A 17 20.39 -12.88 20.46
N VAL A 18 19.82 -12.25 21.50
CA VAL A 18 18.43 -11.79 21.51
C VAL A 18 18.43 -10.26 21.51
N GLU A 19 17.73 -9.67 20.56
CA GLU A 19 17.56 -8.22 20.41
C GLU A 19 16.14 -7.82 20.87
N ASP A 20 15.92 -7.74 22.18
CA ASP A 20 14.60 -7.49 22.77
C ASP A 20 13.93 -6.22 22.24
N HIS A 21 14.70 -5.15 22.02
CA HIS A 21 14.20 -3.88 21.49
C HIS A 21 13.70 -3.97 20.03
N ARG A 22 14.07 -5.04 19.31
CA ARG A 22 13.64 -5.31 17.94
C ARG A 22 12.74 -6.53 17.81
N ASN A 23 12.56 -7.28 18.91
CA ASN A 23 11.85 -8.58 18.92
C ASN A 23 12.47 -9.60 17.95
N TRP A 24 13.79 -9.69 17.90
CA TRP A 24 14.53 -10.65 17.08
C TRP A 24 15.48 -11.49 17.91
N ALA A 25 15.50 -12.79 17.60
CA ALA A 25 16.57 -13.68 18.04
C ALA A 25 17.43 -14.05 16.83
N ILE A 26 18.75 -14.04 17.03
CA ILE A 26 19.74 -14.27 15.99
C ILE A 26 20.40 -15.62 16.22
N PHE A 27 20.46 -16.42 15.18
CA PHE A 27 20.97 -17.78 15.14
C PHE A 27 22.04 -17.95 14.05
N TRP A 28 22.78 -19.04 14.12
CA TRP A 28 23.54 -19.54 12.98
C TRP A 28 22.57 -20.06 11.91
N CYS A 29 22.88 -19.81 10.64
CA CYS A 29 21.98 -20.22 9.56
C CYS A 29 22.03 -21.75 9.34
N PRO A 30 20.88 -22.42 9.33
CA PRO A 30 20.85 -23.86 9.08
C PRO A 30 20.93 -24.24 7.60
N PHE A 31 20.84 -23.26 6.68
CA PHE A 31 20.76 -23.50 5.23
C PHE A 31 22.08 -23.27 4.48
N HIS A 32 23.06 -22.65 5.11
CA HIS A 32 24.41 -22.54 4.55
C HIS A 32 25.43 -22.62 5.69
N ASN A 33 26.63 -23.01 5.34
CA ASN A 33 27.70 -23.01 6.30
C ASN A 33 28.12 -21.53 6.52
N ASP A 34 27.77 -20.97 7.67
CA ASP A 34 28.39 -19.73 8.14
C ASP A 34 29.83 -20.13 8.51
N ALA A 35 30.75 -20.05 7.53
CA ALA A 35 32.07 -20.67 7.44
C ALA A 35 33.07 -20.32 8.56
N SER A 36 32.57 -19.96 9.72
CA SER A 36 33.32 -19.81 10.94
C SER A 36 32.40 -19.91 12.13
N ARG A 37 32.01 -21.13 12.44
CA ARG A 37 31.45 -21.44 13.75
C ARG A 37 32.58 -21.31 14.77
N GLU A 38 32.41 -20.48 15.79
CA GLU A 38 33.27 -20.34 16.94
C GLU A 38 34.79 -20.22 16.68
N GLY A 39 35.33 -19.02 16.70
CA GLY A 39 36.75 -18.72 16.78
C GLY A 39 37.38 -17.96 15.62
N GLU A 40 36.74 -17.88 14.45
CA GLU A 40 37.32 -17.25 13.24
C GLU A 40 36.51 -16.03 12.70
N GLY A 41 35.78 -15.32 13.54
CA GLY A 41 35.14 -14.06 13.15
C GLY A 41 33.87 -14.18 12.32
N GLY A 42 33.19 -15.33 12.31
CA GLY A 42 31.88 -15.50 11.67
C GLY A 42 30.80 -14.67 12.31
N GLN A 43 29.87 -14.17 11.50
CA GLN A 43 28.70 -13.43 11.99
C GLN A 43 27.40 -14.24 11.76
N PRO A 44 26.59 -14.45 12.80
CA PRO A 44 25.29 -15.09 12.65
C PRO A 44 24.38 -14.17 11.88
N ASN A 45 23.76 -14.68 10.81
CA ASN A 45 22.94 -13.90 9.88
C ASN A 45 21.49 -14.38 9.77
N PHE A 46 21.10 -15.35 10.60
CA PHE A 46 19.76 -15.91 10.60
C PHE A 46 18.94 -15.34 11.73
N GLY A 47 17.92 -14.56 11.38
CA GLY A 47 17.02 -13.96 12.34
C GLY A 47 15.67 -14.64 12.40
N VAL A 48 15.11 -14.76 13.61
CA VAL A 48 13.72 -15.16 13.90
C VAL A 48 13.03 -14.02 14.65
N ASN A 49 11.92 -13.57 14.13
CA ASN A 49 11.10 -12.56 14.79
C ASN A 49 10.27 -13.19 15.90
N LEU A 50 10.45 -12.71 17.12
CA LEU A 50 9.86 -13.29 18.33
C LEU A 50 8.36 -13.01 18.51
N GLN A 51 7.77 -12.15 17.69
CA GLN A 51 6.33 -11.88 17.71
C GLN A 51 5.57 -12.69 16.69
N SER A 52 6.16 -12.91 15.49
CA SER A 52 5.47 -13.51 14.35
C SER A 52 5.97 -14.89 13.98
N GLY A 53 7.13 -15.30 14.48
CA GLY A 53 7.82 -16.52 14.04
C GLY A 53 8.37 -16.42 12.61
N TYR A 54 8.30 -15.23 11.97
CA TYR A 54 8.94 -14.98 10.66
C TYR A 54 10.46 -15.12 10.81
N TRP A 55 11.10 -15.73 9.81
CA TRP A 55 12.54 -15.92 9.82
C TRP A 55 13.17 -15.58 8.46
N LYS A 56 14.39 -15.11 8.52
CA LYS A 56 15.17 -14.75 7.32
C LYS A 56 16.66 -14.85 7.59
N CYS A 57 17.40 -15.40 6.65
CA CYS A 57 18.85 -15.27 6.58
C CYS A 57 19.23 -14.08 5.70
N LEU A 58 20.03 -13.16 6.22
CA LEU A 58 20.47 -11.99 5.47
C LEU A 58 21.57 -12.34 4.45
N ARG A 59 22.26 -13.46 4.61
CA ARG A 59 23.35 -13.89 3.73
C ARG A 59 22.88 -14.74 2.56
N CYS A 60 22.11 -15.83 2.80
CA CYS A 60 21.65 -16.71 1.73
C CYS A 60 20.25 -16.41 1.20
N GLY A 61 19.54 -15.42 1.80
CA GLY A 61 18.21 -15.03 1.40
C GLY A 61 17.07 -16.01 1.79
N ALA A 62 17.39 -17.15 2.40
CA ALA A 62 16.38 -18.10 2.86
C ALA A 62 15.43 -17.43 3.85
N SER A 63 14.13 -17.61 3.67
CA SER A 63 13.11 -16.99 4.51
C SER A 63 11.82 -17.81 4.57
N GLY A 64 10.98 -17.50 5.56
CA GLY A 64 9.66 -18.11 5.72
C GLY A 64 8.80 -17.39 6.75
N GLY A 65 7.48 -17.58 6.64
CA GLY A 65 6.50 -16.82 7.42
C GLY A 65 6.24 -17.35 8.84
N SER A 66 6.79 -18.51 9.22
CA SER A 66 6.54 -19.13 10.54
C SER A 66 7.58 -20.18 10.88
N LEU A 67 7.68 -20.55 12.16
CA LEU A 67 8.55 -21.66 12.61
C LEU A 67 8.15 -23.01 11.98
N LYS A 68 6.87 -23.24 11.72
CA LYS A 68 6.39 -24.40 10.97
C LYS A 68 6.99 -24.45 9.55
N SER A 69 7.09 -23.32 8.88
CA SER A 69 7.72 -23.23 7.55
C SER A 69 9.23 -23.49 7.62
N LEU A 70 9.88 -23.14 8.74
CA LEU A 70 11.28 -23.42 9.00
C LEU A 70 11.51 -24.93 9.15
N GLN A 71 10.76 -25.57 10.03
CA GLN A 71 10.86 -27.03 10.26
C GLN A 71 10.61 -27.83 8.97
N LYS A 72 9.55 -27.48 8.21
CA LYS A 72 9.29 -28.09 6.91
C LYS A 72 10.48 -27.94 5.95
N LYS A 73 11.14 -26.79 5.93
CA LYS A 73 12.27 -26.53 5.06
C LYS A 73 13.55 -27.24 5.52
N LEU A 74 13.64 -27.58 6.82
CA LEU A 74 14.70 -28.38 7.42
C LEU A 74 14.46 -29.90 7.31
N GLY A 75 13.33 -30.32 6.74
CA GLY A 75 12.97 -31.73 6.65
C GLY A 75 12.62 -32.37 8.00
N GLN A 76 12.24 -31.56 8.99
CA GLN A 76 11.85 -32.01 10.32
C GLN A 76 10.34 -32.19 10.40
N ASP A 77 9.88 -33.32 10.96
CA ASP A 77 8.46 -33.52 11.24
C ASP A 77 7.99 -32.59 12.36
N TRP A 78 6.99 -31.75 12.03
CA TRP A 78 6.44 -30.82 13.01
C TRP A 78 5.65 -31.57 14.10
N LYS A 79 6.15 -31.56 15.32
CA LYS A 79 5.41 -31.97 16.51
C LYS A 79 5.00 -30.72 17.28
N PRO A 80 3.70 -30.40 17.37
CA PRO A 80 3.26 -29.23 18.15
C PRO A 80 3.48 -29.53 19.64
N SER A 81 4.49 -28.91 20.24
CA SER A 81 4.69 -28.95 21.69
C SER A 81 3.72 -28.04 22.44
N VAL A 82 3.05 -27.14 21.74
CA VAL A 82 2.03 -26.19 22.27
C VAL A 82 0.93 -26.04 21.25
N SER A 83 -0.33 -25.99 21.69
CA SER A 83 -1.50 -25.66 20.88
C SER A 83 -1.29 -24.30 20.21
N ALA A 84 -0.68 -24.33 19.02
CA ALA A 84 -0.58 -23.16 18.18
C ALA A 84 -1.97 -22.90 17.63
N THR A 85 -2.75 -22.08 18.29
CA THR A 85 -3.76 -21.28 17.60
C THR A 85 -3.05 -20.71 16.39
N THR A 86 -3.49 -21.09 15.18
CA THR A 86 -3.05 -20.50 13.91
C THR A 86 -2.92 -19.01 14.16
N PRO A 87 -1.76 -18.38 14.01
CA PRO A 87 -1.69 -16.95 14.18
C PRO A 87 -2.57 -16.36 13.09
N THR A 88 -3.80 -16.03 13.45
CA THR A 88 -4.53 -15.01 12.74
C THR A 88 -3.53 -13.87 12.66
N ARG A 89 -3.13 -13.53 11.42
CA ARG A 89 -2.24 -12.40 11.13
C ARG A 89 -2.54 -11.32 12.15
N PRO A 90 -1.56 -10.84 12.92
CA PRO A 90 -1.83 -9.94 14.02
C PRO A 90 -2.69 -8.82 13.48
N LYS A 91 -3.92 -8.71 13.96
CA LYS A 91 -4.73 -7.51 13.78
C LYS A 91 -3.82 -6.38 14.20
N ARG A 92 -3.70 -5.33 13.36
CA ARG A 92 -2.95 -4.13 13.73
C ARG A 92 -3.18 -3.83 15.20
N PRO A 93 -2.11 -3.54 15.96
CA PRO A 93 -2.31 -3.08 17.32
C PRO A 93 -3.36 -1.96 17.30
N PRO A 94 -4.31 -1.92 18.22
CA PRO A 94 -5.35 -0.88 18.27
C PRO A 94 -4.79 0.53 18.09
N THR A 95 -3.61 0.79 18.67
CA THR A 95 -2.86 2.04 18.52
C THR A 95 -2.48 2.42 17.08
N GLN A 96 -2.25 1.47 16.19
CA GLN A 96 -1.95 1.78 14.78
C GLN A 96 -3.20 2.15 13.99
N VAL A 97 -4.34 1.57 14.31
CA VAL A 97 -5.63 1.95 13.71
C VAL A 97 -6.02 3.35 14.18
N GLN A 98 -5.94 3.62 15.47
CA GLN A 98 -6.19 4.94 16.04
C GLN A 98 -5.29 6.02 15.43
N LEU A 99 -4.01 5.74 15.26
CA LEU A 99 -3.06 6.66 14.65
C LEU A 99 -3.47 7.07 13.23
N LEU A 100 -3.92 6.10 12.41
CA LEU A 100 -4.38 6.40 11.06
C LEU A 100 -5.68 7.18 11.05
N ASP A 101 -6.63 6.82 11.90
CA ASP A 101 -7.91 7.53 12.02
C ASP A 101 -7.69 8.98 12.46
N GLU A 102 -6.81 9.22 13.45
CA GLU A 102 -6.46 10.57 13.90
C GLU A 102 -5.70 11.35 12.82
N ALA A 103 -4.70 10.76 12.18
CA ALA A 103 -3.93 11.40 11.12
C ALA A 103 -4.80 11.78 9.91
N VAL A 104 -5.70 10.89 9.51
CA VAL A 104 -6.63 11.12 8.40
C VAL A 104 -7.67 12.18 8.77
N SER A 105 -8.21 12.13 9.99
CA SER A 105 -9.17 13.13 10.48
C SER A 105 -8.54 14.51 10.54
N GLU A 106 -7.34 14.62 11.11
CA GLU A 106 -6.60 15.89 11.19
C GLU A 106 -6.21 16.40 9.80
N ALA A 107 -5.73 15.53 8.92
CA ALA A 107 -5.36 15.89 7.57
C ALA A 107 -6.53 16.47 6.78
N ARG A 108 -7.74 15.89 6.89
CA ARG A 108 -8.94 16.36 6.22
C ARG A 108 -9.37 17.76 6.64
N SER A 109 -9.25 18.06 7.93
CA SER A 109 -9.68 19.36 8.47
C SER A 109 -8.84 20.53 7.97
N ILE A 110 -7.70 20.27 7.35
CA ILE A 110 -6.69 21.28 7.01
C ILE A 110 -6.60 21.56 5.51
N VAL A 111 -7.20 20.72 4.63
CA VAL A 111 -7.05 20.86 3.17
C VAL A 111 -7.37 22.26 2.67
N GLU A 112 -8.49 22.85 3.09
CA GLU A 112 -8.91 24.18 2.60
C GLU A 112 -7.96 25.32 2.97
N ARG A 113 -7.15 25.16 4.00
CA ARG A 113 -6.24 26.17 4.55
C ARG A 113 -4.77 25.77 4.44
N SER A 114 -4.45 24.85 3.56
CA SER A 114 -3.12 24.26 3.46
C SER A 114 -2.56 24.35 2.04
N PRO A 115 -1.25 24.15 1.87
CA PRO A 115 -0.62 24.04 0.55
C PRO A 115 -1.26 22.96 -0.34
N ALA A 116 -1.90 21.95 0.25
CA ALA A 116 -2.57 20.90 -0.49
C ALA A 116 -3.72 21.43 -1.36
N ARG A 117 -4.43 22.47 -0.93
CA ARG A 117 -5.50 23.08 -1.73
C ARG A 117 -4.97 23.58 -3.08
N ASP A 118 -3.92 24.37 -3.05
CA ASP A 118 -3.38 25.00 -4.26
C ASP A 118 -2.67 23.94 -5.14
N TYR A 119 -2.00 22.97 -4.52
CA TYR A 119 -1.41 21.83 -5.20
C TYR A 119 -2.46 20.96 -5.90
N LEU A 120 -3.56 20.62 -5.21
CA LEU A 120 -4.67 19.84 -5.77
C LEU A 120 -5.36 20.60 -6.90
N ALA A 121 -5.60 21.91 -6.73
CA ALA A 121 -6.15 22.76 -7.78
C ALA A 121 -5.24 22.81 -9.01
N GLY A 122 -3.93 22.95 -8.82
CA GLY A 122 -2.92 22.91 -9.89
C GLY A 122 -2.86 21.55 -10.61
N ARG A 123 -3.28 20.48 -9.95
CA ARG A 123 -3.45 19.13 -10.54
C ARG A 123 -4.85 18.88 -11.11
N GLY A 124 -5.72 19.89 -11.15
CA GLY A 124 -7.07 19.79 -11.69
C GLY A 124 -8.09 19.07 -10.77
N VAL A 125 -7.71 18.74 -9.55
CA VAL A 125 -8.61 18.07 -8.58
C VAL A 125 -9.56 19.09 -7.96
N SER A 126 -10.86 18.91 -8.16
CA SER A 126 -11.88 19.79 -7.59
C SER A 126 -12.01 19.63 -6.07
N PRO A 127 -12.47 20.67 -5.36
CA PRO A 127 -12.76 20.56 -3.93
C PRO A 127 -13.78 19.44 -3.60
N TYR A 128 -14.75 19.23 -4.47
CA TYR A 128 -15.72 18.13 -4.34
C TYR A 128 -15.04 16.77 -4.39
N THR A 129 -14.17 16.53 -5.39
CA THR A 129 -13.41 15.28 -5.50
C THR A 129 -12.51 15.07 -4.29
N ALA A 130 -11.81 16.11 -3.85
CA ALA A 130 -10.96 16.06 -2.67
C ALA A 130 -11.76 15.65 -1.41
N LEU A 131 -12.95 16.22 -1.24
CA LEU A 131 -13.85 15.91 -0.12
C LEU A 131 -14.36 14.46 -0.18
N VAL A 132 -14.91 14.04 -1.33
CA VAL A 132 -15.49 12.70 -1.52
C VAL A 132 -14.44 11.61 -1.30
N TYR A 133 -13.24 11.81 -1.82
CA TYR A 133 -12.14 10.85 -1.65
C TYR A 133 -11.38 11.03 -0.33
N GLY A 134 -11.83 11.93 0.53
CA GLY A 134 -11.25 12.14 1.85
C GLY A 134 -9.77 12.51 1.81
N LEU A 135 -9.37 13.31 0.82
CA LEU A 135 -8.00 13.80 0.75
C LEU A 135 -7.70 14.71 1.93
N GLY A 136 -6.48 14.64 2.40
CA GLY A 136 -6.01 15.44 3.52
C GLY A 136 -4.64 16.04 3.27
N TYR A 137 -4.19 16.92 4.16
CA TYR A 137 -2.85 17.45 4.19
C TYR A 137 -2.10 16.95 5.41
N GLY A 138 -0.95 16.35 5.19
CA GLY A 138 -0.09 15.85 6.27
C GLY A 138 0.68 16.97 6.95
N ILE A 139 0.27 17.33 8.17
CA ILE A 139 1.00 18.31 8.97
C ILE A 139 2.30 17.72 9.52
N PRO A 140 3.36 18.54 9.68
CA PRO A 140 4.67 18.08 10.15
C PRO A 140 4.69 17.50 11.56
N ALA A 141 3.83 17.99 12.44
CA ALA A 141 3.77 17.60 13.84
C ALA A 141 2.32 17.48 14.33
N PRO A 142 1.66 16.35 14.07
CA PRO A 142 0.29 16.11 14.52
C PRO A 142 0.22 16.11 16.06
N ARG A 143 -0.89 16.62 16.60
CA ARG A 143 -1.19 16.58 18.03
C ARG A 143 -1.77 15.22 18.38
N VAL A 144 -0.91 14.24 18.66
CA VAL A 144 -1.34 12.89 19.02
C VAL A 144 -0.82 12.49 20.39
N HIS A 145 -1.48 11.56 21.04
CA HIS A 145 -1.05 11.03 22.33
C HIS A 145 0.33 10.36 22.25
N ARG A 146 1.11 10.44 23.36
CA ARG A 146 2.48 9.92 23.43
C ARG A 146 2.57 8.44 23.04
N GLU A 147 1.61 7.63 23.46
CA GLU A 147 1.54 6.20 23.13
C GLU A 147 1.41 5.94 21.60
N ILE A 148 0.69 6.83 20.92
CA ILE A 148 0.54 6.80 19.46
C ILE A 148 1.87 7.17 18.79
N ILE A 149 2.63 8.13 19.33
CA ILE A 149 3.96 8.50 18.83
C ILE A 149 4.92 7.30 18.92
N ASP A 150 4.90 6.56 20.01
CA ASP A 150 5.78 5.42 20.20
C ASP A 150 5.40 4.26 19.26
N ALA A 151 4.11 4.01 19.06
CA ALA A 151 3.63 3.06 18.06
C ALA A 151 4.01 3.47 16.62
N ALA A 152 3.92 4.76 16.31
CA ALA A 152 4.32 5.31 15.00
C ALA A 152 5.81 5.17 14.73
N ARG A 153 6.65 5.38 15.73
CA ARG A 153 8.10 5.15 15.66
C ARG A 153 8.43 3.69 15.42
N GLN A 154 7.80 2.77 16.17
CA GLN A 154 7.95 1.32 15.97
C GLN A 154 7.52 0.87 14.57
N SER A 155 6.50 1.51 14.00
CA SER A 155 5.99 1.23 12.66
C SER A 155 6.74 1.96 11.54
N MET A 156 7.85 2.65 11.85
CA MET A 156 8.62 3.48 10.91
C MET A 156 7.80 4.59 10.22
N MET A 157 6.74 5.05 10.85
CA MET A 157 5.92 6.16 10.35
C MET A 157 6.50 7.52 10.74
N VAL A 158 7.49 7.53 11.62
CA VAL A 158 8.22 8.73 12.03
C VAL A 158 9.72 8.49 11.86
N ARG A 159 10.39 9.41 11.18
CA ARG A 159 11.85 9.39 11.02
C ARG A 159 12.53 9.68 12.36
N ARG A 160 13.84 9.38 12.44
CA ARG A 160 14.64 9.65 13.65
C ARG A 160 14.68 11.13 14.02
N ASP A 161 14.58 12.03 13.05
CA ASP A 161 14.52 13.48 13.21
C ASP A 161 13.10 14.02 13.53
N GLY A 162 12.13 13.14 13.77
CA GLY A 162 10.77 13.48 14.14
C GLY A 162 9.83 13.79 12.98
N ILE A 163 10.27 13.68 11.71
CA ILE A 163 9.42 13.95 10.55
C ILE A 163 8.47 12.77 10.32
N TRP A 164 7.18 13.04 10.25
CA TRP A 164 6.13 12.06 10.03
C TRP A 164 6.02 11.66 8.55
N LEU A 165 5.60 10.40 8.31
CA LEU A 165 5.45 9.82 6.97
C LEU A 165 4.61 10.70 6.02
N TRP A 166 3.60 11.37 6.54
CA TRP A 166 2.67 12.22 5.75
C TRP A 166 3.06 13.70 5.70
N ALA A 167 4.11 14.10 6.40
CA ALA A 167 4.50 15.50 6.48
C ALA A 167 4.74 16.11 5.09
N GLY A 168 4.07 17.23 4.82
CA GLY A 168 4.21 18.00 3.57
C GLY A 168 3.54 17.34 2.36
N GLY A 169 2.69 16.35 2.55
CA GLY A 169 2.05 15.64 1.45
C GLY A 169 0.53 15.71 1.44
N VAL A 170 -0.05 15.45 0.28
CA VAL A 170 -1.46 15.08 0.15
C VAL A 170 -1.62 13.66 0.63
N VAL A 171 -2.49 13.46 1.60
CA VAL A 171 -2.80 12.16 2.18
C VAL A 171 -4.07 11.61 1.58
N TYR A 172 -4.01 10.37 1.10
CA TYR A 172 -5.17 9.59 0.68
C TYR A 172 -5.25 8.32 1.52
N ALA A 173 -6.40 8.10 2.13
CA ALA A 173 -6.67 6.92 2.94
C ALA A 173 -7.73 6.04 2.26
N ASP A 174 -7.49 4.72 2.20
CA ASP A 174 -8.35 3.76 1.52
C ASP A 174 -8.73 2.60 2.45
N PRO A 175 -10.02 2.41 2.77
CA PRO A 175 -11.09 3.38 2.56
C PRO A 175 -10.95 4.61 3.48
N PRO A 176 -11.60 5.73 3.17
CA PRO A 176 -11.46 6.96 3.95
C PRO A 176 -11.90 6.85 5.42
N THR A 177 -12.87 6.02 5.73
CA THR A 177 -13.48 5.93 7.07
C THR A 177 -12.74 4.97 8.02
N HIS A 178 -12.14 3.90 7.48
CA HIS A 178 -11.38 2.93 8.25
C HIS A 178 -10.17 2.48 7.41
N PRO A 179 -9.12 3.30 7.38
CA PRO A 179 -8.06 3.12 6.41
C PRO A 179 -7.29 1.81 6.62
N ALA A 180 -7.28 0.97 5.58
CA ALA A 180 -6.41 -0.19 5.49
C ALA A 180 -5.07 0.16 4.83
N VAL A 181 -5.08 1.20 4.00
CA VAL A 181 -3.91 1.74 3.29
C VAL A 181 -3.92 3.24 3.41
N MET A 182 -2.76 3.84 3.61
CA MET A 182 -2.54 5.27 3.48
C MET A 182 -1.50 5.51 2.39
N ASN A 183 -1.82 6.40 1.49
CA ASN A 183 -0.92 6.83 0.42
C ASN A 183 -0.62 8.33 0.59
N VAL A 184 0.63 8.71 0.43
CA VAL A 184 1.06 10.10 0.59
C VAL A 184 1.77 10.55 -0.68
N ARG A 185 1.24 11.57 -1.32
CA ARG A 185 1.89 12.26 -2.43
C ARG A 185 2.51 13.54 -1.93
N TYR A 186 3.82 13.61 -1.89
CA TYR A 186 4.53 14.79 -1.41
C TYR A 186 4.35 15.97 -2.36
N ILE A 187 4.06 17.12 -1.77
CA ILE A 187 4.07 18.40 -2.45
C ILE A 187 5.54 18.83 -2.60
N PRO A 188 5.97 19.35 -3.76
CA PRO A 188 7.33 19.87 -3.92
C PRO A 188 7.69 20.87 -2.81
N GLU A 189 8.90 20.76 -2.23
CA GLU A 189 9.27 21.55 -1.04
C GLU A 189 9.24 23.06 -1.31
N GLU A 190 9.47 23.48 -2.55
CA GLU A 190 9.34 24.88 -2.99
C GLU A 190 7.91 25.44 -2.92
N GLN A 191 6.90 24.56 -2.88
CA GLN A 191 5.49 24.91 -2.73
C GLN A 191 5.00 24.80 -1.28
N LEU A 192 5.87 24.37 -0.37
CA LEU A 192 5.56 24.22 1.04
C LEU A 192 5.93 25.48 1.85
N PRO A 193 5.30 25.69 3.00
CA PRO A 193 5.73 26.73 3.93
C PRO A 193 7.22 26.57 4.30
N LYS A 194 7.93 27.70 4.40
CA LYS A 194 9.35 27.73 4.74
C LYS A 194 9.66 26.91 5.99
N GLY A 195 10.62 25.99 5.87
CA GLY A 195 11.01 25.09 6.95
C GLY A 195 10.23 23.78 7.04
N THR A 196 9.20 23.57 6.22
CA THR A 196 8.54 22.28 6.09
C THR A 196 9.41 21.35 5.24
N ARG A 197 9.57 20.11 5.72
CA ARG A 197 10.32 19.06 5.02
C ARG A 197 9.45 17.84 4.80
N ASN A 198 9.60 17.23 3.65
CA ASN A 198 8.98 15.95 3.35
C ASN A 198 9.67 14.79 4.08
N PHE A 199 8.96 13.71 4.31
CA PHE A 199 9.52 12.48 4.88
C PHE A 199 10.66 11.90 4.01
N THR A 200 10.58 12.08 2.70
CA THR A 200 11.60 11.69 1.72
C THR A 200 11.73 12.79 0.66
N PRO A 201 12.95 13.10 0.20
CA PRO A 201 13.16 14.04 -0.89
C PRO A 201 12.71 13.51 -2.25
N LEU A 202 12.36 12.22 -2.35
CA LEU A 202 11.88 11.62 -3.58
C LEU A 202 10.47 12.14 -3.89
N LYS A 203 10.22 12.53 -5.14
CA LYS A 203 8.89 12.92 -5.65
C LYS A 203 7.85 11.79 -5.51
N ASN A 204 8.30 10.58 -5.22
CA ASN A 204 7.44 9.41 -5.15
C ASN A 204 6.66 9.38 -3.85
N HIS A 205 5.42 8.97 -3.97
CA HIS A 205 4.54 8.74 -2.85
C HIS A 205 5.03 7.60 -1.96
N LYS A 206 4.75 7.70 -0.68
CA LYS A 206 4.90 6.59 0.27
C LYS A 206 3.55 5.95 0.53
N THR A 207 3.55 4.63 0.53
CA THR A 207 2.37 3.84 0.88
C THR A 207 2.63 3.10 2.18
N TRP A 208 1.66 3.16 3.07
CA TRP A 208 1.64 2.40 4.30
C TRP A 208 0.40 1.51 4.34
N GLY A 209 0.56 0.27 4.78
CA GLY A 209 -0.52 -0.71 4.85
C GLY A 209 -0.44 -1.82 3.78
N ASN A 210 -1.48 -2.67 3.74
CA ASN A 210 -1.54 -3.81 2.84
C ASN A 210 -2.43 -3.55 1.65
N ARG A 211 -1.84 -3.47 0.49
CA ARG A 211 -2.55 -3.37 -0.80
C ARG A 211 -3.01 -4.77 -1.22
N VAL A 212 -4.24 -5.13 -0.87
CA VAL A 212 -4.83 -6.42 -1.24
C VAL A 212 -5.80 -6.32 -2.41
N GLN A 213 -6.28 -5.12 -2.70
CA GLN A 213 -7.21 -4.78 -3.78
C GLN A 213 -6.82 -3.45 -4.40
N PRO A 214 -7.30 -3.09 -5.59
CA PRO A 214 -7.11 -1.76 -6.16
C PRO A 214 -7.63 -0.68 -5.22
N LEU A 215 -6.90 0.41 -5.08
CA LEU A 215 -7.30 1.52 -4.25
C LEU A 215 -8.46 2.29 -4.91
N GLY A 216 -9.42 2.75 -4.12
CA GLY A 216 -10.69 3.28 -4.63
C GLY A 216 -11.80 2.23 -4.69
N SER A 217 -11.50 0.94 -4.49
CA SER A 217 -12.52 -0.15 -4.54
C SER A 217 -13.63 -0.02 -3.50
N TRP A 218 -13.45 0.78 -2.47
CA TRP A 218 -14.50 1.08 -1.49
C TRP A 218 -15.71 1.83 -2.08
N ARG A 219 -15.57 2.38 -3.29
CA ARG A 219 -16.66 3.00 -4.06
C ARG A 219 -17.52 1.99 -4.80
N ILE A 220 -17.08 0.76 -4.92
CA ILE A 220 -17.83 -0.30 -5.62
C ILE A 220 -19.13 -0.61 -4.88
N THR A 221 -20.21 -0.65 -5.62
CA THR A 221 -21.55 -0.98 -5.15
C THR A 221 -22.13 -2.15 -5.94
N PRO A 222 -23.25 -2.76 -5.54
CA PRO A 222 -23.93 -3.79 -6.33
C PRO A 222 -24.37 -3.31 -7.74
N ALA A 223 -24.51 -2.01 -7.94
CA ALA A 223 -24.85 -1.43 -9.25
C ALA A 223 -23.66 -1.26 -10.16
N THR A 224 -22.42 -1.34 -9.64
CA THR A 224 -21.20 -1.16 -10.44
C THR A 224 -21.09 -2.24 -11.50
N ARG A 225 -20.78 -1.82 -12.72
CA ARG A 225 -20.61 -2.68 -13.92
C ARG A 225 -19.23 -2.52 -14.53
N THR A 226 -18.68 -1.31 -14.49
CA THR A 226 -17.41 -0.96 -15.14
C THR A 226 -16.40 -0.51 -14.11
N LEU A 227 -15.18 -1.07 -14.18
CA LEU A 227 -14.04 -0.59 -13.43
C LEU A 227 -13.02 0.02 -14.39
N ILE A 228 -12.71 1.30 -14.18
CA ILE A 228 -11.60 1.97 -14.87
C ILE A 228 -10.37 1.84 -13.98
N VAL A 229 -9.36 1.11 -14.45
CA VAL A 229 -8.15 0.81 -13.69
C VAL A 229 -7.00 1.66 -14.21
N LEU A 230 -6.29 2.31 -13.29
CA LEU A 230 -5.20 3.24 -13.58
C LEU A 230 -3.96 2.91 -12.73
N GLU A 231 -2.83 3.51 -13.05
CA GLU A 231 -1.59 3.31 -12.27
C GLU A 231 -1.51 4.23 -11.06
N GLY A 232 -1.89 5.50 -11.23
CA GLY A 232 -1.64 6.59 -10.32
C GLY A 232 -2.86 7.10 -9.56
N LEU A 233 -2.59 7.78 -8.44
CA LEU A 233 -3.62 8.41 -7.62
C LEU A 233 -4.33 9.55 -8.37
N PHE A 234 -3.57 10.43 -9.03
CA PHE A 234 -4.15 11.60 -9.70
C PHE A 234 -4.96 11.19 -10.93
N ASP A 235 -4.47 10.20 -11.69
CA ASP A 235 -5.22 9.62 -12.80
C ASP A 235 -6.58 9.10 -12.33
N MET A 236 -6.59 8.39 -11.20
CA MET A 236 -7.83 7.88 -10.60
C MET A 236 -8.75 9.02 -10.14
N LEU A 237 -8.22 10.05 -9.47
CA LEU A 237 -9.03 11.16 -8.97
C LEU A 237 -9.66 11.98 -10.11
N ILE A 238 -8.90 12.28 -11.15
CA ILE A 238 -9.39 13.03 -12.32
C ILE A 238 -10.38 12.19 -13.14
N THR A 239 -10.11 10.88 -13.28
CA THR A 239 -11.07 9.96 -13.91
C THR A 239 -12.38 9.88 -13.11
N ALA A 240 -12.30 9.76 -11.78
CA ALA A 240 -13.47 9.75 -10.92
C ALA A 240 -14.26 11.07 -10.97
N GLN A 241 -13.57 12.20 -11.03
CA GLN A 241 -14.18 13.51 -11.23
C GLN A 241 -14.94 13.58 -12.56
N LYS A 242 -14.37 13.03 -13.63
CA LYS A 242 -15.04 12.98 -14.93
C LYS A 242 -16.25 12.05 -14.92
N ILE A 243 -16.16 10.89 -14.26
CA ILE A 243 -17.29 9.97 -14.05
C ILE A 243 -18.44 10.70 -13.33
N HIS A 244 -18.13 11.46 -12.29
CA HIS A 244 -19.12 12.28 -11.57
C HIS A 244 -19.78 13.35 -12.48
N GLN A 245 -18.98 14.10 -13.23
CA GLN A 245 -19.48 15.11 -14.18
C GLN A 245 -20.42 14.52 -15.24
N LEU A 246 -20.23 13.24 -15.56
CA LEU A 246 -21.08 12.50 -16.52
C LEU A 246 -22.27 11.78 -15.87
N GLY A 247 -22.43 11.87 -14.55
CA GLY A 247 -23.52 11.21 -13.82
C GLY A 247 -23.40 9.67 -13.81
N ARG A 248 -22.18 9.11 -13.97
CA ARG A 248 -21.93 7.68 -14.12
C ARG A 248 -21.43 6.98 -12.85
N GLU A 249 -21.49 7.63 -11.71
CA GLU A 249 -20.96 7.09 -10.43
C GLU A 249 -21.68 5.83 -9.94
N ALA A 250 -22.91 5.61 -10.37
CA ALA A 250 -23.68 4.45 -9.97
C ALA A 250 -23.13 3.14 -10.58
N ASP A 251 -22.68 3.19 -11.83
CA ASP A 251 -22.31 2.00 -12.61
C ASP A 251 -20.81 1.92 -12.95
N THR A 252 -20.07 3.01 -12.78
CA THR A 252 -18.67 3.11 -13.18
C THR A 252 -17.82 3.63 -12.02
N VAL A 253 -16.73 2.93 -11.70
CA VAL A 253 -15.81 3.31 -10.62
C VAL A 253 -14.38 3.35 -11.14
N ALA A 254 -13.65 4.42 -10.82
CA ALA A 254 -12.22 4.52 -11.04
C ALA A 254 -11.47 3.93 -9.85
N VAL A 255 -10.48 3.08 -10.13
CA VAL A 255 -9.59 2.47 -9.15
C VAL A 255 -8.14 2.52 -9.63
N TYR A 256 -7.16 2.44 -8.74
CA TYR A 256 -5.76 2.45 -9.15
C TYR A 256 -4.91 1.40 -8.43
N THR A 257 -3.83 0.99 -9.09
CA THR A 257 -2.94 -0.07 -8.59
C THR A 257 -1.79 0.42 -7.73
N ASN A 258 -1.63 1.74 -7.63
CA ASN A 258 -0.55 2.41 -6.91
C ASN A 258 0.84 2.05 -7.44
N GLY A 259 1.01 2.30 -8.73
CA GLY A 259 2.24 2.14 -9.50
C GLY A 259 2.21 0.93 -10.45
N ALA A 260 3.23 0.88 -11.29
CA ALA A 260 3.36 -0.07 -12.39
C ALA A 260 3.58 -1.54 -11.97
N SER A 261 3.74 -1.82 -10.67
CA SER A 261 3.96 -3.18 -10.16
C SER A 261 2.91 -3.55 -9.10
N PRO A 262 1.71 -3.97 -9.50
CA PRO A 262 0.68 -4.41 -8.58
C PRO A 262 1.13 -5.63 -7.75
N SER A 263 0.66 -5.73 -6.51
CA SER A 263 0.98 -6.87 -5.66
C SER A 263 0.31 -8.17 -6.14
N ALA A 264 0.88 -9.32 -5.79
CA ALA A 264 0.28 -10.63 -6.09
C ALA A 264 -1.18 -10.75 -5.59
N LYS A 265 -1.50 -10.13 -4.46
CA LYS A 265 -2.87 -10.10 -3.91
C LYS A 265 -3.81 -9.24 -4.73
N MET A 266 -3.32 -8.13 -5.27
CA MET A 266 -4.10 -7.28 -6.17
C MET A 266 -4.39 -8.02 -7.49
N HIS A 267 -3.41 -8.71 -8.05
CA HIS A 267 -3.62 -9.59 -9.19
C HIS A 267 -4.63 -10.73 -8.90
N GLN A 268 -4.57 -11.29 -7.68
CA GLN A 268 -5.56 -12.28 -7.23
C GLN A 268 -6.96 -11.66 -7.16
N TRP A 269 -7.10 -10.48 -6.56
CA TRP A 269 -8.38 -9.77 -6.49
C TRP A 269 -8.97 -9.53 -7.88
N LEU A 270 -8.17 -9.08 -8.84
CA LEU A 270 -8.63 -8.87 -10.23
C LEU A 270 -9.14 -10.15 -10.90
N ARG A 271 -8.51 -11.30 -10.63
CA ARG A 271 -8.98 -12.61 -11.13
C ARG A 271 -10.29 -13.05 -10.49
N GLU A 272 -10.48 -12.75 -9.21
CA GLU A 272 -11.63 -13.18 -8.43
C GLU A 272 -12.89 -12.32 -8.65
N HIS A 273 -12.79 -11.26 -9.47
CA HIS A 273 -13.89 -10.34 -9.74
C HIS A 273 -14.24 -10.25 -11.24
N PRO A 274 -14.60 -11.39 -11.90
CA PRO A 274 -14.91 -11.42 -13.34
C PRO A 274 -16.24 -10.75 -13.72
N GLN A 275 -17.06 -10.37 -12.74
CA GLN A 275 -18.36 -9.76 -12.96
C GLN A 275 -18.31 -8.33 -13.52
N TYR A 276 -17.14 -7.68 -13.49
CA TYR A 276 -16.97 -6.34 -14.00
C TYR A 276 -16.42 -6.33 -15.44
N GLU A 277 -16.77 -5.31 -16.20
CA GLU A 277 -16.05 -4.91 -17.39
C GLU A 277 -14.88 -4.01 -17.00
N TYR A 278 -13.68 -4.31 -17.46
CA TYR A 278 -12.48 -3.56 -17.12
C TYR A 278 -12.01 -2.70 -18.28
N LEU A 279 -11.73 -1.44 -17.98
CA LEU A 279 -11.07 -0.52 -18.87
C LEU A 279 -9.76 -0.06 -18.26
N LEU A 280 -8.64 -0.40 -18.87
CA LEU A 280 -7.34 0.07 -18.43
C LEU A 280 -6.99 1.36 -19.17
N LEU A 281 -6.77 2.44 -18.44
CA LEU A 281 -6.17 3.66 -18.98
C LEU A 281 -4.71 3.68 -18.56
N ARG A 282 -3.80 3.46 -19.51
CA ARG A 282 -2.37 3.30 -19.23
C ARG A 282 -1.59 4.58 -19.52
N ASP A 283 -0.50 4.77 -18.81
CA ASP A 283 0.50 5.77 -19.12
C ASP A 283 1.14 5.50 -20.50
N PRO A 284 1.63 6.52 -21.20
CA PRO A 284 2.17 6.37 -22.55
C PRO A 284 3.50 5.62 -22.59
N ASP A 285 4.22 5.57 -21.49
CA ASP A 285 5.57 5.05 -21.39
C ASP A 285 5.66 3.50 -21.41
N LYS A 286 6.89 2.98 -21.40
CA LYS A 286 7.15 1.54 -21.40
C LYS A 286 6.62 0.86 -20.13
N ALA A 287 6.71 1.51 -18.96
CA ALA A 287 6.22 0.97 -17.70
C ALA A 287 4.70 0.79 -17.75
N GLY A 288 3.96 1.77 -18.30
CA GLY A 288 2.52 1.68 -18.53
C GLY A 288 2.11 0.57 -19.49
N VAL A 289 2.93 0.28 -20.51
CA VAL A 289 2.70 -0.87 -21.39
C VAL A 289 2.83 -2.20 -20.64
N GLU A 290 3.91 -2.37 -19.89
CA GLU A 290 4.20 -3.59 -19.12
C GLU A 290 3.14 -3.80 -18.02
N TRP A 291 2.76 -2.72 -17.33
CA TRP A 291 1.66 -2.71 -16.36
C TRP A 291 0.35 -3.17 -16.99
N ALA A 292 -0.06 -2.56 -18.10
CA ALA A 292 -1.32 -2.91 -18.79
C ALA A 292 -1.35 -4.36 -19.25
N GLN A 293 -0.23 -4.90 -19.74
CA GLN A 293 -0.09 -6.31 -20.11
C GLN A 293 -0.28 -7.22 -18.90
N SER A 294 0.40 -6.93 -17.78
CA SER A 294 0.35 -7.72 -16.55
C SER A 294 -1.05 -7.72 -15.93
N VAL A 295 -1.69 -6.54 -15.83
CA VAL A 295 -3.03 -6.37 -15.28
C VAL A 295 -4.07 -7.03 -16.18
N SER A 296 -4.01 -6.81 -17.51
CA SER A 296 -4.90 -7.45 -18.47
C SER A 296 -4.83 -8.98 -18.43
N ALA A 297 -3.62 -9.52 -18.31
CA ALA A 297 -3.44 -10.97 -18.21
C ALA A 297 -4.16 -11.55 -17.00
N SER A 298 -4.08 -10.88 -15.84
CA SER A 298 -4.78 -11.31 -14.63
C SER A 298 -6.30 -11.23 -14.78
N ILE A 299 -6.82 -10.16 -15.35
CA ILE A 299 -8.27 -9.96 -15.55
C ILE A 299 -8.82 -11.04 -16.52
N ARG A 300 -8.14 -11.28 -17.65
CA ARG A 300 -8.52 -12.33 -18.62
C ARG A 300 -8.45 -13.73 -18.02
N HIS A 301 -7.44 -13.98 -17.19
CA HIS A 301 -7.31 -15.27 -16.49
C HIS A 301 -8.51 -15.52 -15.56
N GLY A 302 -9.09 -14.50 -14.97
CA GLY A 302 -10.34 -14.56 -14.21
C GLY A 302 -11.60 -14.70 -15.06
N GLY A 303 -11.51 -14.61 -16.40
CA GLY A 303 -12.63 -14.69 -17.32
C GLY A 303 -13.36 -13.37 -17.61
N ALA A 304 -12.87 -12.26 -17.10
CA ALA A 304 -13.48 -10.95 -17.31
C ALA A 304 -13.09 -10.32 -18.66
N LYS A 305 -13.96 -9.44 -19.16
CA LYS A 305 -13.65 -8.61 -20.32
C LYS A 305 -12.75 -7.46 -19.91
N VAL A 306 -11.69 -7.22 -20.70
CA VAL A 306 -10.78 -6.09 -20.49
C VAL A 306 -10.41 -5.42 -21.80
N ARG A 307 -10.44 -4.11 -21.80
CA ARG A 307 -9.94 -3.26 -22.89
C ARG A 307 -8.86 -2.35 -22.33
N THR A 308 -7.82 -2.14 -23.13
CA THR A 308 -6.74 -1.21 -22.79
C THR A 308 -6.78 -0.04 -23.75
N LEU A 309 -6.77 1.15 -23.22
CA LEU A 309 -6.72 2.41 -23.97
C LEU A 309 -5.47 3.19 -23.55
N ARG A 310 -4.93 3.90 -24.52
CA ARG A 310 -3.89 4.87 -24.35
C ARG A 310 -4.47 6.26 -24.65
N PRO A 311 -4.24 7.26 -23.81
CA PRO A 311 -4.54 8.65 -24.15
C PRO A 311 -3.81 9.10 -25.42
N PRO A 312 -4.35 10.10 -26.16
CA PRO A 312 -3.65 10.70 -27.28
C PRO A 312 -2.41 11.48 -26.87
N ASP A 313 -1.61 11.87 -27.82
CA ASP A 313 -0.55 12.87 -27.71
C ASP A 313 0.51 12.61 -26.61
N GLU A 314 0.77 11.32 -26.31
CA GLU A 314 1.74 10.92 -25.27
C GLU A 314 1.42 11.48 -23.86
N LEU A 315 0.17 11.89 -23.61
CA LEU A 315 -0.27 12.43 -22.33
C LEU A 315 -0.55 11.31 -21.32
N ASP A 316 -0.36 11.60 -20.04
CA ASP A 316 -0.87 10.76 -18.96
C ASP A 316 -2.40 10.83 -18.90
N PRO A 317 -3.10 9.84 -18.32
CA PRO A 317 -4.57 9.81 -18.28
C PRO A 317 -5.20 11.06 -17.66
N ASP A 318 -4.64 11.59 -16.57
CA ASP A 318 -5.14 12.81 -15.92
C ASP A 318 -5.00 14.04 -16.83
N GLU A 319 -3.86 14.23 -17.47
CA GLU A 319 -3.60 15.33 -18.39
C GLU A 319 -4.52 15.29 -19.61
N ALA A 320 -4.70 14.10 -20.20
CA ALA A 320 -5.58 13.92 -21.34
C ALA A 320 -7.05 14.23 -20.99
N ILE A 321 -7.53 13.76 -19.84
CA ILE A 321 -8.90 14.04 -19.40
C ILE A 321 -9.11 15.53 -19.11
N LEU A 322 -8.14 16.20 -18.51
CA LEU A 322 -8.19 17.64 -18.24
C LEU A 322 -8.15 18.46 -19.55
N SER A 323 -7.49 17.97 -20.59
CA SER A 323 -7.50 18.58 -21.92
C SER A 323 -8.78 18.33 -22.72
N GLY A 324 -9.75 17.60 -22.16
CA GLY A 324 -11.05 17.32 -22.76
C GLY A 324 -11.19 15.95 -23.40
N TRP A 325 -10.14 15.14 -23.42
CA TRP A 325 -10.25 13.77 -23.92
C TRP A 325 -11.07 12.89 -22.97
N TRP A 326 -11.94 12.06 -23.56
CA TRP A 326 -12.64 11.01 -22.84
C TRP A 326 -12.88 9.84 -23.78
N PRO A 327 -12.66 8.59 -23.33
CA PRO A 327 -12.85 7.42 -24.20
C PRO A 327 -14.26 7.34 -24.74
N SER A 328 -14.40 7.30 -26.07
CA SER A 328 -15.71 7.23 -26.75
C SER A 328 -16.53 6.02 -26.33
N ILE A 329 -15.87 4.92 -25.96
CA ILE A 329 -16.53 3.71 -25.46
C ILE A 329 -17.32 3.95 -24.16
N LEU A 330 -16.93 4.95 -23.37
CA LEU A 330 -17.65 5.37 -22.17
C LEU A 330 -18.76 6.40 -22.49
N GLN A 331 -18.78 6.95 -23.70
CA GLN A 331 -19.80 7.89 -24.16
C GLN A 331 -21.07 7.17 -24.70
N ILE A 332 -20.91 5.96 -25.23
CA ILE A 332 -21.96 5.24 -25.97
C ILE A 332 -23.07 4.67 -25.07
N GLN A 333 -22.89 4.63 -23.76
CA GLN A 333 -23.90 4.08 -22.84
C GLN A 333 -24.84 5.12 -22.24
N ILE A 334 -24.91 6.35 -22.78
CA ILE A 334 -25.89 7.35 -22.37
C ILE A 334 -27.17 7.15 -23.17
N GLN A 335 -27.86 6.03 -23.00
CA GLN A 335 -29.28 5.96 -23.22
C GLN A 335 -29.94 5.85 -21.86
N PRO A 336 -30.83 6.78 -21.49
CA PRO A 336 -31.64 6.61 -20.28
C PRO A 336 -32.46 5.31 -20.48
N ILE A 337 -32.37 4.45 -19.48
CA ILE A 337 -33.28 3.30 -19.38
C ILE A 337 -34.68 3.88 -19.26
N PRO A 338 -35.63 3.48 -20.12
CA PRO A 338 -36.99 3.97 -20.11
C PRO A 338 -37.75 3.68 -18.79
#